data_fe4beb9be8798457c3faa0ab0345d64c
#
_entry.id   fe4beb9be8798457c3faa0ab0345d64c
#
_cell.length_a   1.000
_cell.length_b   1.000
_cell.length_c   1.000
_cell.angle_alpha   90.00
_cell.angle_beta   90.00
_cell.angle_gamma   90.00
#
_symmetry.space_group_name_H-M   'P 1'
#
loop_
_entity.id
_entity.type
_entity.pdbx_description
1 polymer ?
#
loop_
_entity_poly.entity_id
_entity_poly.type
_entity_poly.pdbx_seq_one_letter_code
_entity_poly.pdbx_strand_id
1 'polypeptide(L)'
;MKFARYKGKLFIIAHNKQDKYYLSSHKQFDKNFNKTQFPDFYVSRGFNINEPELTDIFDVQYLINYDAGIPGLRKIWKNPLFDDNKDQLYLRIYSKHPLPGWHKRRNSALCTKDVNFEQIGKAKLIYTYRKKNGYALMQPRIDYVDVDLRALRKIINYYHSVFE
;
A
#
# COMPACT_ATOMS: atom_id res chain seq x y z
N MET A 1 0.96 -0.23 2.40
CA MET A 1 -0.39 -0.04 3.02
C MET A 1 -0.64 -1.20 3.98
N LYS A 2 -1.22 -0.91 5.15
CA LYS A 2 -1.46 -1.92 6.20
C LYS A 2 -2.93 -2.27 6.27
N PHE A 3 -3.22 -3.55 6.34
CA PHE A 3 -4.57 -4.10 6.31
C PHE A 3 -4.77 -5.12 7.42
N ALA A 4 -6.03 -5.27 7.84
CA ALA A 4 -6.49 -6.40 8.63
C ALA A 4 -7.79 -6.96 8.06
N ARG A 5 -7.95 -8.28 8.17
CA ARG A 5 -9.23 -8.96 7.90
C ARG A 5 -9.94 -9.18 9.23
N TYR A 6 -11.09 -8.53 9.39
CA TYR A 6 -11.93 -8.60 10.58
C TYR A 6 -13.32 -9.09 10.19
N LYS A 7 -13.76 -10.19 10.80
CA LYS A 7 -15.04 -10.85 10.48
C LYS A 7 -15.24 -11.07 8.97
N GLY A 8 -14.19 -11.52 8.29
CA GLY A 8 -14.20 -11.80 6.85
C GLY A 8 -14.02 -10.58 5.93
N LYS A 9 -14.14 -9.34 6.44
CA LYS A 9 -14.01 -8.11 5.66
C LYS A 9 -12.62 -7.49 5.83
N LEU A 10 -12.10 -6.88 4.76
CA LEU A 10 -10.81 -6.19 4.76
C LEU A 10 -10.98 -4.73 5.22
N PHE A 11 -10.09 -4.27 6.07
CA PHE A 11 -10.00 -2.90 6.58
C PHE A 11 -8.59 -2.38 6.51
N ILE A 12 -8.46 -1.08 6.35
CA ILE A 12 -7.20 -0.39 6.58
C ILE A 12 -6.99 -0.25 8.08
N ILE A 13 -5.73 -0.37 8.49
CA ILE A 13 -5.38 -0.31 9.89
C ILE A 13 -4.31 0.73 10.21
N ALA A 14 -4.47 1.35 11.38
CA ALA A 14 -3.42 2.02 12.10
C ALA A 14 -2.95 1.14 13.27
N HIS A 15 -1.67 1.23 13.60
CA HIS A 15 -1.06 0.52 14.72
C HIS A 15 -0.38 1.53 15.63
N ASN A 16 -0.66 1.47 16.93
CA ASN A 16 -0.06 2.38 17.90
C ASN A 16 1.13 1.75 18.63
N LYS A 17 1.79 2.56 19.47
CA LYS A 17 2.94 2.12 20.28
C LYS A 17 2.60 1.09 21.38
N GLN A 18 1.31 0.89 21.67
CA GLN A 18 0.83 -0.06 22.67
C GLN A 18 0.40 -1.41 22.05
N ASP A 19 0.85 -1.69 20.83
CA ASP A 19 0.51 -2.88 20.06
C ASP A 19 -1.00 -3.09 19.83
N LYS A 20 -1.75 -1.99 19.71
CA LYS A 20 -3.16 -2.00 19.36
C LYS A 20 -3.36 -1.68 17.89
N TYR A 21 -4.27 -2.42 17.26
CA TYR A 21 -4.69 -2.26 15.87
C TYR A 21 -6.06 -1.60 15.82
N TYR A 22 -6.16 -0.50 15.09
CA TYR A 22 -7.40 0.27 14.89
C TYR A 22 -7.80 0.14 13.44
N LEU A 23 -9.04 -0.29 13.19
CA LEU A 23 -9.60 -0.46 11.85
C LEU A 23 -10.35 0.81 11.47
N SER A 24 -10.20 1.24 10.22
CA SER A 24 -10.86 2.43 9.68
C SER A 24 -11.96 2.04 8.67
N SER A 25 -13.09 2.76 8.69
CA SER A 25 -14.22 2.54 7.80
C SER A 25 -14.98 3.84 7.57
N HIS A 26 -15.60 3.98 6.39
CA HIS A 26 -16.55 5.06 6.09
C HIS A 26 -17.99 4.77 6.56
N LYS A 27 -18.24 3.57 7.06
CA LYS A 27 -19.54 3.16 7.62
C LYS A 27 -19.33 2.48 8.96
N GLN A 28 -20.29 2.63 9.87
CA GLN A 28 -20.30 1.84 11.09
C GLN A 28 -20.48 0.37 10.72
N PHE A 29 -19.46 -0.43 10.94
CA PHE A 29 -19.48 -1.86 10.60
C PHE A 29 -20.21 -2.68 11.68
N ASP A 30 -19.84 -2.46 12.94
CA ASP A 30 -20.50 -3.06 14.11
C ASP A 30 -20.31 -2.17 15.35
N LYS A 31 -20.76 -2.65 16.52
CA LYS A 31 -20.66 -1.93 17.80
C LYS A 31 -19.25 -1.58 18.26
N ASN A 32 -18.22 -2.19 17.67
CA ASN A 32 -16.83 -1.89 17.98
C ASN A 32 -16.31 -0.66 17.23
N PHE A 33 -17.09 -0.11 16.28
CA PHE A 33 -16.73 1.07 15.50
C PHE A 33 -17.43 2.31 16.03
N ASN A 34 -16.67 3.30 16.40
CA ASN A 34 -17.15 4.59 16.90
C ASN A 34 -16.95 5.67 15.83
N LYS A 35 -17.94 6.56 15.69
CA LYS A 35 -17.86 7.72 14.83
C LYS A 35 -16.76 8.65 15.34
N THR A 36 -15.93 9.16 14.43
CA THR A 36 -14.91 10.16 14.75
C THR A 36 -15.49 11.59 14.60
N GLN A 37 -14.67 12.59 14.85
CA GLN A 37 -15.02 13.99 14.57
C GLN A 37 -15.13 14.32 13.05
N PHE A 38 -14.62 13.44 12.19
CA PHE A 38 -14.71 13.62 10.74
C PHE A 38 -16.01 13.03 10.21
N PRO A 39 -16.68 13.68 9.25
CA PRO A 39 -17.88 13.15 8.61
C PRO A 39 -17.59 11.78 7.99
N ASP A 40 -18.53 10.86 8.17
CA ASP A 40 -18.50 9.52 7.57
C ASP A 40 -17.19 8.75 7.78
N PHE A 41 -16.56 8.96 8.93
CA PHE A 41 -15.35 8.24 9.30
C PHE A 41 -15.48 7.59 10.68
N TYR A 42 -15.28 6.29 10.71
CA TYR A 42 -15.42 5.43 11.89
C TYR A 42 -14.08 4.72 12.17
N VAL A 43 -13.76 4.58 13.44
CA VAL A 43 -12.58 3.84 13.90
C VAL A 43 -13.03 2.82 14.93
N SER A 44 -12.49 1.61 14.81
CA SER A 44 -12.79 0.55 15.79
C SER A 44 -12.14 0.85 17.15
N ARG A 45 -12.58 0.14 18.18
CA ARG A 45 -11.78 -0.02 19.40
C ARG A 45 -10.38 -0.58 19.02
N GLY A 46 -9.42 -0.41 19.91
CA GLY A 46 -8.10 -1.04 19.73
C GLY A 46 -8.18 -2.54 19.94
N PHE A 47 -7.82 -3.32 18.92
CA PHE A 47 -7.72 -4.78 18.98
C PHE A 47 -6.30 -5.21 19.29
N ASN A 48 -6.15 -6.30 20.04
CA ASN A 48 -4.86 -7.01 20.17
C ASN A 48 -4.66 -7.96 18.98
N ILE A 49 -3.40 -8.29 18.70
CA ILE A 49 -3.08 -9.23 17.61
C ILE A 49 -3.73 -10.61 17.83
N ASN A 50 -3.93 -11.03 19.07
CA ASN A 50 -4.51 -12.33 19.41
C ASN A 50 -6.04 -12.38 19.35
N GLU A 51 -6.72 -11.26 19.10
CA GLU A 51 -8.18 -11.25 18.96
C GLU A 51 -8.64 -12.21 17.84
N PRO A 52 -9.54 -13.15 18.13
CA PRO A 52 -9.93 -14.21 17.17
C PRO A 52 -10.66 -13.64 15.96
N GLU A 53 -11.33 -12.51 16.10
CA GLU A 53 -12.07 -11.85 15.04
C GLU A 53 -11.16 -11.23 13.96
N LEU A 54 -9.87 -10.98 14.30
CA LEU A 54 -8.83 -10.59 13.35
C LEU A 54 -8.17 -11.86 12.80
N THR A 55 -8.42 -12.20 11.55
CA THR A 55 -7.84 -13.41 10.94
C THR A 55 -6.50 -13.15 10.27
N ASP A 56 -6.34 -11.99 9.65
CA ASP A 56 -5.10 -11.60 8.99
C ASP A 56 -4.71 -10.17 9.34
N ILE A 57 -3.42 -9.92 9.51
CA ILE A 57 -2.83 -8.59 9.63
C ILE A 57 -1.60 -8.57 8.74
N PHE A 58 -1.59 -7.70 7.75
CA PHE A 58 -0.50 -7.65 6.77
C PHE A 58 -0.27 -6.25 6.19
N ASP A 59 0.94 -6.04 5.69
CA ASP A 59 1.30 -4.88 4.87
C ASP A 59 1.48 -5.33 3.42
N VAL A 60 1.02 -4.50 2.48
CA VAL A 60 1.22 -4.71 1.04
C VAL A 60 2.10 -3.61 0.49
N GLN A 61 3.16 -4.01 -0.19
CA GLN A 61 4.06 -3.14 -0.91
C GLN A 61 4.14 -3.58 -2.37
N TYR A 62 4.30 -2.63 -3.27
CA TYR A 62 4.50 -2.89 -4.69
C TYR A 62 5.94 -2.58 -5.03
N LEU A 63 6.56 -3.49 -5.75
CA LEU A 63 7.91 -3.33 -6.27
C LEU A 63 7.84 -3.37 -7.78
N ILE A 64 8.32 -2.32 -8.44
CA ILE A 64 8.44 -2.29 -9.89
C ILE A 64 9.90 -2.12 -10.30
N ASN A 65 10.27 -2.73 -11.41
CA ASN A 65 11.58 -2.52 -12.04
C ASN A 65 11.37 -1.60 -13.23
N TYR A 66 11.93 -0.41 -13.15
CA TYR A 66 11.88 0.62 -14.18
C TYR A 66 13.24 0.78 -14.83
N ASP A 67 13.30 0.67 -16.15
CA ASP A 67 14.48 0.97 -16.94
C ASP A 67 14.41 2.43 -17.38
N ALA A 68 15.36 3.23 -16.91
CA ALA A 68 15.44 4.66 -17.26
C ALA A 68 15.96 4.91 -18.68
N GLY A 69 16.27 3.87 -19.46
CA GLY A 69 16.88 3.99 -20.78
C GLY A 69 18.36 4.41 -20.71
N ILE A 70 18.97 4.44 -19.54
CA ILE A 70 20.38 4.75 -19.33
C ILE A 70 21.09 3.44 -19.04
N PRO A 71 22.09 3.04 -19.86
CA PRO A 71 22.85 1.82 -19.62
C PRO A 71 23.38 1.72 -18.19
N GLY A 72 23.11 0.60 -17.52
CA GLY A 72 23.53 0.34 -16.14
C GLY A 72 22.66 0.99 -15.05
N LEU A 73 21.68 1.82 -15.39
CA LEU A 73 20.79 2.47 -14.43
C LEU A 73 19.40 1.81 -14.41
N ARG A 74 19.28 0.63 -13.84
CA ARG A 74 17.99 0.06 -13.46
C ARG A 74 17.65 0.45 -12.03
N LYS A 75 16.45 0.97 -11.83
CA LYS A 75 15.96 1.29 -10.48
C LYS A 75 14.75 0.44 -10.13
N ILE A 76 14.75 -0.03 -8.90
CA ILE A 76 13.62 -0.74 -8.30
C ILE A 76 12.83 0.27 -7.47
N TRP A 77 11.56 0.41 -7.75
CA TRP A 77 10.66 1.36 -7.12
C TRP A 77 9.67 0.65 -6.22
N LYS A 78 9.55 1.15 -5.00
CA LYS A 78 8.63 0.63 -4.00
C LYS A 78 7.46 1.60 -3.86
N ASN A 79 6.25 1.04 -3.88
CA ASN A 79 5.01 1.82 -3.77
C ASN A 79 4.93 3.01 -4.74
N PRO A 80 5.03 2.77 -6.05
CA PRO A 80 4.77 3.83 -7.00
C PRO A 80 3.33 4.32 -6.84
N LEU A 81 3.08 5.58 -7.10
CA LEU A 81 1.73 6.13 -7.11
C LEU A 81 1.10 5.89 -8.47
N PHE A 82 -0.17 5.52 -8.48
CA PHE A 82 -0.98 5.43 -9.68
C PHE A 82 -1.75 6.72 -9.88
N ASP A 83 -1.82 7.18 -11.12
CA ASP A 83 -2.74 8.21 -11.54
C ASP A 83 -3.90 7.52 -12.25
N ASP A 84 -5.03 7.37 -11.54
CA ASP A 84 -6.22 6.66 -12.03
C ASP A 84 -6.80 7.29 -13.30
N ASN A 85 -6.53 8.60 -13.51
CA ASN A 85 -7.04 9.33 -14.67
C ASN A 85 -6.20 9.15 -15.94
N LYS A 86 -4.97 8.66 -15.84
CA LYS A 86 -4.02 8.69 -16.96
C LYS A 86 -3.44 7.34 -17.37
N ASP A 87 -3.82 6.25 -16.74
CA ASP A 87 -3.17 4.95 -16.97
C ASP A 87 -1.65 4.96 -16.78
N GLN A 88 -1.15 5.83 -15.90
CA GLN A 88 0.27 6.09 -15.70
C GLN A 88 0.66 5.84 -14.26
N LEU A 89 1.91 5.45 -14.10
CA LEU A 89 2.57 5.42 -12.80
C LEU A 89 3.31 6.73 -12.58
N TYR A 90 3.15 7.25 -11.39
CA TYR A 90 3.83 8.45 -10.95
C TYR A 90 5.01 8.09 -10.06
N LEU A 91 6.22 8.25 -10.59
CA LEU A 91 7.45 7.98 -9.85
C LEU A 91 7.96 9.25 -9.17
N ARG A 92 8.51 9.11 -7.96
CA ARG A 92 9.11 10.21 -7.19
C ARG A 92 10.49 9.82 -6.69
N ILE A 93 11.44 10.73 -6.85
CA ILE A 93 12.77 10.62 -6.23
C ILE A 93 13.13 11.91 -5.54
N TYR A 94 13.94 11.80 -4.50
CA TYR A 94 14.62 12.95 -3.93
C TYR A 94 16.02 13.04 -4.56
N SER A 95 16.26 14.10 -5.34
CA SER A 95 17.54 14.33 -5.99
C SER A 95 17.78 15.83 -6.19
N LYS A 96 18.99 16.27 -5.90
CA LYS A 96 19.44 17.64 -6.23
C LYS A 96 19.53 17.84 -7.76
N HIS A 97 19.87 16.77 -8.48
CA HIS A 97 20.04 16.74 -9.93
C HIS A 97 19.05 15.73 -10.52
N PRO A 98 18.02 16.16 -11.25
CA PRO A 98 17.08 15.25 -11.86
C PRO A 98 17.76 14.43 -12.96
N LEU A 99 17.35 13.17 -13.12
CA LEU A 99 17.71 12.36 -14.27
C LEU A 99 17.04 12.95 -15.54
N PRO A 100 17.58 12.67 -16.74
CA PRO A 100 16.96 13.09 -18.00
C PRO A 100 15.48 12.68 -18.06
N GLY A 101 14.61 13.63 -18.42
CA GLY A 101 13.17 13.42 -18.50
C GLY A 101 12.40 13.43 -17.16
N TRP A 102 13.08 13.80 -16.06
CA TRP A 102 12.43 14.03 -14.76
C TRP A 102 12.13 15.51 -14.55
N HIS A 103 11.00 15.80 -13.96
CA HIS A 103 10.56 17.15 -13.63
C HIS A 103 10.88 17.48 -12.17
N LYS A 104 11.64 18.54 -11.95
CA LYS A 104 11.92 19.04 -10.60
C LYS A 104 10.75 19.91 -10.12
N ARG A 105 10.23 19.62 -8.94
CA ARG A 105 9.25 20.50 -8.30
C ARG A 105 9.92 21.80 -7.82
N ARG A 106 9.23 22.93 -8.05
CA ARG A 106 9.70 24.26 -7.63
C ARG A 106 10.00 24.26 -6.13
N ASN A 107 11.18 24.78 -5.76
CA ASN A 107 11.67 24.88 -4.39
C ASN A 107 11.75 23.55 -3.61
N SER A 108 11.97 22.42 -4.29
CA SER A 108 12.06 21.10 -3.68
C SER A 108 13.19 20.28 -4.32
N ALA A 109 13.78 19.38 -3.54
CA ALA A 109 14.65 18.33 -4.07
C ALA A 109 13.84 17.15 -4.65
N LEU A 110 12.51 17.24 -4.68
CA LEU A 110 11.64 16.19 -5.22
C LEU A 110 11.57 16.29 -6.73
N CYS A 111 11.96 15.24 -7.39
CA CYS A 111 11.83 15.05 -8.84
C CYS A 111 10.76 13.99 -9.12
N THR A 112 9.98 14.23 -10.15
CA THR A 112 8.83 13.39 -10.52
C THR A 112 8.89 13.00 -11.99
N LYS A 113 8.33 11.86 -12.33
CA LYS A 113 8.20 11.39 -13.70
C LYS A 113 6.93 10.55 -13.84
N ASP A 114 6.17 10.82 -14.90
CA ASP A 114 5.11 9.96 -15.36
C ASP A 114 5.71 8.85 -16.22
N VAL A 115 5.31 7.62 -15.95
CA VAL A 115 5.83 6.43 -16.64
C VAL A 115 4.66 5.61 -17.13
N ASN A 116 4.63 5.31 -18.42
CA ASN A 116 3.65 4.41 -19.00
C ASN A 116 3.90 2.97 -18.52
N PHE A 117 2.83 2.18 -18.41
CA PHE A 117 2.93 0.78 -18.02
C PHE A 117 3.90 -0.03 -18.90
N GLU A 118 3.96 0.28 -20.20
CA GLU A 118 4.87 -0.38 -21.15
C GLU A 118 6.37 -0.18 -20.84
N GLN A 119 6.70 0.86 -20.10
CA GLN A 119 8.07 1.17 -19.68
C GLN A 119 8.49 0.42 -18.39
N ILE A 120 7.55 -0.35 -17.80
CA ILE A 120 7.79 -1.10 -16.58
C ILE A 120 8.17 -2.53 -16.96
N GLY A 121 9.33 -3.00 -16.48
CA GLY A 121 9.78 -4.36 -16.74
C GLY A 121 8.97 -5.39 -15.95
N LYS A 122 9.35 -5.62 -14.70
CA LYS A 122 8.70 -6.61 -13.82
C LYS A 122 8.03 -5.93 -12.63
N ALA A 123 6.90 -6.47 -12.22
CA ALA A 123 6.22 -6.04 -11.01
C ALA A 123 6.11 -7.21 -10.02
N LYS A 124 6.18 -6.88 -8.74
CA LYS A 124 6.11 -7.83 -7.64
C LYS A 124 5.32 -7.24 -6.49
N LEU A 125 4.44 -8.03 -5.89
CA LEU A 125 3.81 -7.72 -4.62
C LEU A 125 4.62 -8.33 -3.49
N ILE A 126 4.72 -7.59 -2.40
CA ILE A 126 5.36 -8.04 -1.16
C ILE A 126 4.31 -7.95 -0.07
N TYR A 127 3.92 -9.12 0.44
CA TYR A 127 3.03 -9.23 1.59
C TYR A 127 3.88 -9.49 2.83
N THR A 128 3.75 -8.64 3.84
CA THR A 128 4.39 -8.84 5.13
C THR A 128 3.33 -9.12 6.18
N TYR A 129 3.13 -10.37 6.53
CA TYR A 129 2.12 -10.82 7.50
C TYR A 129 2.67 -10.75 8.91
N ARG A 130 1.86 -10.21 9.82
CA ARG A 130 2.03 -10.30 11.28
C ARG A 130 1.07 -11.31 11.90
N LYS A 131 -0.08 -11.51 11.26
CA LYS A 131 -1.06 -12.54 11.58
C LYS A 131 -1.58 -13.14 10.28
N LYS A 132 -1.74 -14.46 10.22
CA LYS A 132 -2.24 -15.16 9.04
C LYS A 132 -3.11 -16.32 9.46
N ASN A 133 -4.30 -16.43 8.83
CA ASN A 133 -5.28 -17.48 9.11
C ASN A 133 -5.62 -17.63 10.61
N GLY A 134 -5.74 -16.53 11.34
CA GLY A 134 -6.05 -16.53 12.76
C GLY A 134 -4.85 -16.69 13.70
N TYR A 135 -3.66 -16.99 13.19
CA TYR A 135 -2.47 -17.21 14.02
C TYR A 135 -1.54 -16.01 13.98
N ALA A 136 -1.24 -15.45 15.15
CA ALA A 136 -0.20 -14.44 15.31
C ALA A 136 1.18 -15.07 15.06
N LEU A 137 2.02 -14.38 14.28
CA LEU A 137 3.34 -14.87 13.90
C LEU A 137 4.39 -14.27 14.83
N MET A 138 5.28 -15.11 15.38
CA MET A 138 6.41 -14.66 16.22
C MET A 138 7.35 -13.73 15.43
N GLN A 139 7.55 -14.00 14.14
CA GLN A 139 8.27 -13.15 13.21
C GLN A 139 7.40 -12.87 11.98
N PRO A 140 7.48 -11.68 11.37
CA PRO A 140 6.74 -11.37 10.17
C PRO A 140 7.10 -12.35 9.04
N ARG A 141 6.08 -12.94 8.41
CA ARG A 141 6.24 -13.75 7.21
C ARG A 141 6.17 -12.87 5.98
N ILE A 142 7.13 -13.00 5.08
CA ILE A 142 7.18 -12.25 3.82
C ILE A 142 6.90 -13.20 2.66
N ASP A 143 5.83 -12.92 1.94
CA ASP A 143 5.47 -13.63 0.71
C ASP A 143 5.68 -12.70 -0.48
N TYR A 144 6.33 -13.20 -1.54
CA TYR A 144 6.58 -12.48 -2.79
C TYR A 144 5.72 -13.07 -3.89
N VAL A 145 5.00 -12.23 -4.61
CA VAL A 145 4.12 -12.65 -5.72
C VAL A 145 4.49 -11.86 -6.96
N ASP A 146 5.00 -12.55 -7.99
CA ASP A 146 5.22 -11.96 -9.30
C ASP A 146 3.86 -11.73 -9.98
N VAL A 147 3.68 -10.56 -10.54
CA VAL A 147 2.42 -10.17 -11.18
C VAL A 147 2.71 -9.49 -12.53
N ASP A 148 1.84 -9.72 -13.50
CA ASP A 148 1.82 -8.89 -14.69
C ASP A 148 1.23 -7.50 -14.36
N LEU A 149 1.48 -6.53 -15.23
CA LEU A 149 1.09 -5.14 -14.99
C LEU A 149 -0.43 -4.94 -14.95
N ARG A 150 -1.19 -5.74 -15.71
CA ARG A 150 -2.66 -5.67 -15.69
C ARG A 150 -3.21 -6.17 -14.37
N ALA A 151 -2.67 -7.29 -13.86
CA ALA A 151 -3.02 -7.82 -12.55
C ALA A 151 -2.60 -6.87 -11.44
N LEU A 152 -1.40 -6.28 -11.51
CA LEU A 152 -0.92 -5.28 -10.54
C LEU A 152 -1.93 -4.12 -10.42
N ARG A 153 -2.38 -3.55 -11.53
CA ARG A 153 -3.36 -2.46 -11.53
C ARG A 153 -4.66 -2.84 -10.83
N LYS A 154 -5.23 -4.00 -11.20
CA LYS A 154 -6.46 -4.49 -10.57
C LYS A 154 -6.31 -4.67 -9.05
N ILE A 155 -5.16 -5.21 -8.62
CA ILE A 155 -4.87 -5.44 -7.21
C ILE A 155 -4.72 -4.11 -6.46
N ILE A 156 -4.04 -3.13 -7.05
CA ILE A 156 -3.90 -1.80 -6.44
C ILE A 156 -5.25 -1.12 -6.31
N ASN A 157 -6.07 -1.12 -7.36
CA ASN A 157 -7.41 -0.55 -7.31
C ASN A 157 -8.27 -1.24 -6.24
N TYR A 158 -8.17 -2.57 -6.13
CA TYR A 158 -8.84 -3.30 -5.06
C TYR A 158 -8.44 -2.81 -3.66
N TYR A 159 -7.14 -2.64 -3.39
CA TYR A 159 -6.69 -2.15 -2.09
C TYR A 159 -7.05 -0.67 -1.86
N HIS A 160 -7.10 0.15 -2.91
CA HIS A 160 -7.57 1.53 -2.81
C HIS A 160 -9.07 1.58 -2.50
N SER A 161 -9.90 0.73 -3.11
CA SER A 161 -11.34 0.69 -2.86
C SER A 161 -11.71 0.25 -1.43
N VAL A 162 -10.80 -0.31 -0.67
CA VAL A 162 -11.02 -0.58 0.78
C VAL A 162 -11.14 0.72 1.57
N PHE A 163 -10.69 1.86 1.01
CA PHE A 163 -10.85 3.19 1.58
C PHE A 163 -12.25 3.79 1.33
N GLU A 164 -12.92 3.38 0.27
CA GLU A 164 -14.24 3.88 -0.13
C GLU A 164 -15.38 3.07 0.52
#